data_5d896cad078634004c79c2a3b29cfcce
#
_entry.id   5d896cad078634004c79c2a3b29cfcce
#
_cell.length_a   1.000
_cell.length_b   1.000
_cell.length_c   1.000
_cell.angle_alpha   90.00
_cell.angle_beta   90.00
_cell.angle_gamma   90.00
#
_symmetry.space_group_name_H-M   'P 1'
#
loop_
_entity.id
_entity.type
_entity.pdbx_description
1 polymer ?
#
loop_
_entity_poly.entity_id
_entity_poly.type
_entity_poly.pdbx_seq_one_letter_code
_entity_poly.pdbx_strand_id
1 'polypeptide(L)'
;DYLDAAPVFFILGLSVIVDMGTGVNAQIIATSTWWRFELISGIILVVIMIPLTYILTVQYGIIGPAYGTLISLGIYNAFRIVFLKKKFGLFPFSVQSLYTVLLATACYAICYFAFRDMTGLAGMFVRSAAFILLYSTGAVYMKLSPDIQPVLQSIRRRFVRKDSVGGIKRD
;
A
#
# COMPACT_ATOMS: atom_id res chain seq x y z
N ASP A 1 15.99 23.89 -4.90
CA ASP A 1 16.96 22.80 -4.65
C ASP A 1 16.23 21.49 -4.45
N TYR A 2 16.85 20.34 -4.87
CA TYR A 2 16.21 19.01 -4.79
C TYR A 2 15.91 18.56 -3.36
N LEU A 3 16.61 19.10 -2.37
CA LEU A 3 16.39 18.80 -0.96
C LEU A 3 15.05 19.36 -0.45
N ASP A 4 14.57 20.46 -1.01
CA ASP A 4 13.29 21.06 -0.64
C ASP A 4 12.08 20.23 -1.15
N ALA A 5 12.32 19.37 -2.15
CA ALA A 5 11.30 18.46 -2.68
C ALA A 5 11.17 17.15 -1.88
N ALA A 6 12.15 16.80 -1.04
CA ALA A 6 12.10 15.55 -0.28
C ALA A 6 10.85 15.42 0.62
N PRO A 7 10.40 16.45 1.37
CA PRO A 7 9.17 16.37 2.16
C PRO A 7 7.92 16.11 1.29
N VAL A 8 7.89 16.68 0.07
CA VAL A 8 6.78 16.47 -0.88
C VAL A 8 6.66 14.99 -1.24
N PHE A 9 7.78 14.32 -1.54
CA PHE A 9 7.79 12.88 -1.84
C PHE A 9 7.30 12.02 -0.66
N PHE A 10 7.71 12.35 0.56
CA PHE A 10 7.23 11.63 1.74
C PHE A 10 5.73 11.79 1.95
N ILE A 11 5.20 13.01 1.82
CA ILE A 11 3.78 13.28 2.03
C ILE A 11 2.95 12.63 0.92
N LEU A 12 3.38 12.71 -0.35
CA LEU A 12 2.71 12.02 -1.45
C LEU A 12 2.78 10.50 -1.30
N GLY A 13 3.93 9.96 -0.89
CA GLY A 13 4.07 8.53 -0.57
C GLY A 13 3.11 8.09 0.53
N LEU A 14 2.98 8.89 1.59
CA LEU A 14 2.00 8.65 2.65
C LEU A 14 0.56 8.69 2.13
N SER A 15 0.24 9.63 1.22
CA SER A 15 -1.07 9.72 0.57
C SER A 15 -1.42 8.45 -0.19
N VAL A 16 -0.46 7.90 -0.94
CA VAL A 16 -0.63 6.63 -1.67
C VAL A 16 -0.81 5.45 -0.70
N ILE A 17 -0.05 5.41 0.40
CA ILE A 17 -0.21 4.37 1.42
C ILE A 17 -1.60 4.43 2.06
N VAL A 18 -2.10 5.62 2.37
CA VAL A 18 -3.45 5.82 2.93
C VAL A 18 -4.52 5.35 1.93
N ASP A 19 -4.37 5.69 0.66
CA ASP A 19 -5.34 5.29 -0.38
C ASP A 19 -5.31 3.78 -0.62
N MET A 20 -4.13 3.19 -0.79
CA MET A 20 -3.94 1.75 -0.97
C MET A 20 -4.27 0.95 0.29
N GLY A 21 -4.04 1.51 1.47
CA GLY A 21 -4.32 0.86 2.76
C GLY A 21 -5.80 0.60 3.02
N THR A 22 -6.70 1.30 2.32
CA THR A 22 -8.14 1.02 2.38
C THR A 22 -8.57 -0.15 1.51
N GLY A 23 -7.66 -0.72 0.72
CA GLY A 23 -7.85 -1.92 -0.08
C GLY A 23 -8.81 -1.76 -1.25
N VAL A 24 -9.55 -2.83 -1.55
CA VAL A 24 -10.47 -2.93 -2.71
C VAL A 24 -11.83 -2.25 -2.48
N ASN A 25 -11.93 -1.32 -1.56
CA ASN A 25 -13.20 -0.66 -1.21
C ASN A 25 -13.87 -0.01 -2.41
N ALA A 26 -13.09 0.62 -3.30
CA ALA A 26 -13.60 1.21 -4.54
C ALA A 26 -14.27 0.16 -5.43
N GLN A 27 -13.60 -0.96 -5.65
CA GLN A 27 -14.11 -2.03 -6.51
C GLN A 27 -15.39 -2.64 -5.94
N ILE A 28 -15.45 -2.86 -4.63
CA ILE A 28 -16.64 -3.42 -3.95
C ILE A 28 -17.84 -2.47 -4.13
N ILE A 29 -17.63 -1.16 -3.93
CA ILE A 29 -18.70 -0.18 -4.09
C ILE A 29 -19.09 -0.05 -5.56
N ALA A 30 -18.14 0.06 -6.48
CA ALA A 30 -18.39 0.26 -7.90
C ALA A 30 -19.10 -0.92 -8.57
N THR A 31 -18.86 -2.15 -8.11
CA THR A 31 -19.50 -3.37 -8.62
C THR A 31 -20.81 -3.71 -7.91
N SER A 32 -21.16 -2.96 -6.86
CA SER A 32 -22.41 -3.16 -6.11
C SER A 32 -23.57 -2.37 -6.72
N THR A 33 -24.77 -2.60 -6.19
CA THR A 33 -25.97 -1.78 -6.51
C THR A 33 -25.79 -0.31 -6.12
N TRP A 34 -24.76 0.01 -5.34
CA TRP A 34 -24.46 1.35 -4.84
C TRP A 34 -23.36 2.09 -5.63
N TRP A 35 -23.12 1.71 -6.89
CA TRP A 35 -22.11 2.33 -7.75
C TRP A 35 -22.25 3.87 -7.85
N ARG A 36 -23.47 4.41 -7.71
CA ARG A 36 -23.71 5.87 -7.69
C ARG A 36 -23.02 6.55 -6.52
N PHE A 37 -22.88 5.86 -5.39
CA PHE A 37 -22.14 6.40 -4.24
C PHE A 37 -20.66 6.61 -4.58
N GLU A 38 -20.05 5.72 -5.36
CA GLU A 38 -18.67 5.88 -5.80
C GLU A 38 -18.50 7.13 -6.67
N LEU A 39 -19.43 7.37 -7.61
CA LEU A 39 -19.42 8.59 -8.42
C LEU A 39 -19.58 9.86 -7.56
N ILE A 40 -20.58 9.88 -6.67
CA ILE A 40 -20.84 11.03 -5.80
C ILE A 40 -19.66 11.30 -4.89
N SER A 41 -19.08 10.26 -4.28
CA SER A 41 -17.90 10.41 -3.41
C SER A 41 -16.68 10.91 -4.16
N GLY A 42 -16.49 10.48 -5.42
CA GLY A 42 -15.44 11.01 -6.30
C GLY A 42 -15.62 12.49 -6.63
N ILE A 43 -16.85 12.93 -6.91
CA ILE A 43 -17.16 14.36 -7.12
C ILE A 43 -16.86 15.16 -5.84
N ILE A 44 -17.27 14.66 -4.67
CA ILE A 44 -17.00 15.29 -3.38
C ILE A 44 -15.48 15.41 -3.16
N LEU A 45 -14.70 14.39 -3.50
CA LEU A 45 -13.23 14.43 -3.42
C LEU A 45 -12.68 15.60 -4.21
N VAL A 46 -13.09 15.74 -5.48
CA VAL A 46 -12.60 16.82 -6.36
C VAL A 46 -13.00 18.19 -5.82
N VAL A 47 -14.24 18.34 -5.37
CA VAL A 47 -14.76 19.61 -4.80
C VAL A 47 -14.01 20.01 -3.53
N ILE A 48 -13.56 19.06 -2.71
CA ILE A 48 -12.76 19.34 -1.52
C ILE A 48 -11.29 19.57 -1.90
N MET A 49 -10.76 18.76 -2.82
CA MET A 49 -9.33 18.76 -3.16
C MET A 49 -8.90 20.06 -3.81
N ILE A 50 -9.69 20.63 -4.73
CA ILE A 50 -9.33 21.85 -5.47
C ILE A 50 -9.14 23.05 -4.52
N PRO A 51 -10.13 23.46 -3.70
CA PRO A 51 -9.96 24.62 -2.83
C PRO A 51 -8.93 24.38 -1.73
N LEU A 52 -8.87 23.16 -1.19
CA LEU A 52 -7.91 22.81 -0.14
C LEU A 52 -6.47 22.87 -0.66
N THR A 53 -6.22 22.32 -1.84
CA THR A 53 -4.91 22.40 -2.49
C THR A 53 -4.51 23.83 -2.77
N TYR A 54 -5.46 24.68 -3.26
CA TYR A 54 -5.19 26.08 -3.52
C TYR A 54 -4.82 26.84 -2.23
N ILE A 55 -5.61 26.72 -1.17
CA ILE A 55 -5.36 27.38 0.10
C ILE A 55 -4.00 26.96 0.71
N LEU A 56 -3.73 25.65 0.71
CA LEU A 56 -2.47 25.13 1.26
C LEU A 56 -1.26 25.51 0.39
N THR A 57 -1.44 25.61 -0.93
CA THR A 57 -0.36 26.08 -1.81
C THR A 57 0.00 27.54 -1.54
N VAL A 58 -0.99 28.39 -1.28
CA VAL A 58 -0.75 29.78 -0.93
C VAL A 58 -0.04 29.92 0.42
N GLN A 59 -0.36 29.03 1.39
CA GLN A 59 0.23 29.08 2.73
C GLN A 59 1.59 28.41 2.83
N TYR A 60 1.77 27.25 2.19
CA TYR A 60 2.95 26.38 2.36
C TYR A 60 3.80 26.22 1.09
N GLY A 61 3.47 26.94 0.01
CA GLY A 61 4.22 26.88 -1.26
C GLY A 61 4.21 25.48 -1.86
N ILE A 62 5.39 25.01 -2.26
CA ILE A 62 5.58 23.72 -2.99
C ILE A 62 5.05 22.52 -2.21
N ILE A 63 5.05 22.52 -0.89
CA ILE A 63 4.57 21.42 -0.05
C ILE A 63 3.04 21.40 0.04
N GLY A 64 2.38 22.57 -0.21
CA GLY A 64 0.94 22.72 -0.10
C GLY A 64 0.10 21.69 -0.84
N PRO A 65 0.36 21.43 -2.15
CA PRO A 65 -0.38 20.42 -2.90
C PRO A 65 -0.30 19.03 -2.31
N ALA A 66 0.84 18.65 -1.73
CA ALA A 66 1.02 17.35 -1.11
C ALA A 66 0.15 17.19 0.15
N TYR A 67 0.08 18.22 0.99
CA TYR A 67 -0.84 18.25 2.13
C TYR A 67 -2.30 18.23 1.68
N GLY A 68 -2.65 19.02 0.65
CA GLY A 68 -3.99 19.05 0.09
C GLY A 68 -4.45 17.68 -0.38
N THR A 69 -3.59 16.96 -1.08
CA THR A 69 -3.83 15.59 -1.54
C THR A 69 -4.00 14.63 -0.37
N LEU A 70 -3.09 14.64 0.61
CA LEU A 70 -3.14 13.75 1.78
C LEU A 70 -4.44 13.93 2.58
N ILE A 71 -4.80 15.16 2.88
CA ILE A 71 -6.01 15.46 3.66
C ILE A 71 -7.26 15.08 2.87
N SER A 72 -7.34 15.44 1.58
CA SER A 72 -8.50 15.13 0.74
C SER A 72 -8.71 13.63 0.59
N LEU A 73 -7.65 12.87 0.32
CA LEU A 73 -7.70 11.40 0.24
C LEU A 73 -8.04 10.78 1.60
N GLY A 74 -7.51 11.32 2.69
CA GLY A 74 -7.85 10.86 4.04
C GLY A 74 -9.34 11.00 4.34
N ILE A 75 -9.92 12.17 4.07
CA ILE A 75 -11.36 12.44 4.22
C ILE A 75 -12.17 11.50 3.32
N TYR A 76 -11.80 11.40 2.05
CA TYR A 76 -12.48 10.55 1.07
C TYR A 76 -12.51 9.08 1.50
N ASN A 77 -11.37 8.54 1.90
CA ASN A 77 -11.28 7.16 2.35
C ASN A 77 -12.05 6.93 3.67
N ALA A 78 -12.05 7.90 4.57
CA ALA A 78 -12.86 7.84 5.78
C ALA A 78 -14.37 7.72 5.46
N PHE A 79 -14.87 8.53 4.52
CA PHE A 79 -16.27 8.42 4.07
C PHE A 79 -16.60 7.03 3.49
N ARG A 80 -15.71 6.48 2.69
CA ARG A 80 -15.88 5.15 2.10
C ARG A 80 -15.89 4.04 3.15
N ILE A 81 -14.99 4.09 4.12
CA ILE A 81 -14.94 3.13 5.24
C ILE A 81 -16.24 3.19 6.05
N VAL A 82 -16.72 4.39 6.39
CA VAL A 82 -17.97 4.56 7.12
C VAL A 82 -19.16 4.01 6.32
N PHE A 83 -19.19 4.26 5.02
CA PHE A 83 -20.24 3.74 4.13
C PHE A 83 -20.22 2.20 4.07
N LEU A 84 -19.05 1.59 3.83
CA LEU A 84 -18.90 0.13 3.80
C LEU A 84 -19.33 -0.51 5.12
N LYS A 85 -18.91 0.07 6.23
CA LYS A 85 -19.30 -0.43 7.56
C LYS A 85 -20.80 -0.38 7.77
N LYS A 86 -21.47 0.72 7.38
CA LYS A 86 -22.92 0.89 7.57
C LYS A 86 -23.76 0.04 6.63
N LYS A 87 -23.34 -0.14 5.37
CA LYS A 87 -24.17 -0.80 4.34
C LYS A 87 -23.85 -2.28 4.16
N PHE A 88 -22.58 -2.65 4.30
CA PHE A 88 -22.12 -4.02 4.05
C PHE A 88 -21.61 -4.72 5.32
N GLY A 89 -21.49 -4.01 6.44
CA GLY A 89 -20.89 -4.55 7.66
C GLY A 89 -19.40 -4.87 7.51
N LEU A 90 -18.77 -4.45 6.41
CA LEU A 90 -17.38 -4.70 6.11
C LEU A 90 -16.51 -3.60 6.71
N PHE A 91 -15.44 -4.02 7.38
CA PHE A 91 -14.43 -3.12 7.90
C PHE A 91 -13.06 -3.50 7.32
N PRO A 92 -12.40 -2.59 6.57
CA PRO A 92 -11.18 -2.93 5.82
C PRO A 92 -9.99 -3.24 6.72
N PHE A 93 -9.98 -2.70 7.94
CA PHE A 93 -8.89 -2.91 8.87
C PHE A 93 -9.17 -4.13 9.75
N SER A 94 -8.35 -5.16 9.59
CA SER A 94 -8.33 -6.32 10.48
C SER A 94 -7.13 -6.23 11.42
N VAL A 95 -7.14 -7.04 12.46
CA VAL A 95 -5.98 -7.19 13.35
C VAL A 95 -4.72 -7.63 12.56
N GLN A 96 -4.91 -8.37 11.48
CA GLN A 96 -3.84 -8.77 10.57
C GLN A 96 -3.20 -7.56 9.85
N SER A 97 -4.00 -6.55 9.48
CA SER A 97 -3.47 -5.30 8.89
C SER A 97 -2.56 -4.56 9.88
N LEU A 98 -2.92 -4.55 11.17
CA LEU A 98 -2.07 -3.96 12.20
C LEU A 98 -0.74 -4.72 12.34
N TYR A 99 -0.78 -6.05 12.37
CA TYR A 99 0.44 -6.86 12.42
C TYR A 99 1.32 -6.67 11.17
N THR A 100 0.72 -6.48 10.00
CA THR A 100 1.45 -6.19 8.76
C THR A 100 2.23 -4.88 8.86
N VAL A 101 1.59 -3.83 9.37
CA VAL A 101 2.24 -2.53 9.56
C VAL A 101 3.35 -2.61 10.62
N LEU A 102 3.10 -3.28 11.73
CA LEU A 102 4.09 -3.48 12.79
C LEU A 102 5.30 -4.28 12.28
N LEU A 103 5.06 -5.35 11.52
CA LEU A 103 6.12 -6.13 10.90
C LEU A 103 6.95 -5.29 9.92
N ALA A 104 6.28 -4.50 9.06
CA ALA A 104 6.97 -3.63 8.10
C ALA A 104 7.85 -2.60 8.82
N THR A 105 7.32 -1.98 9.88
CA THR A 105 8.05 -1.01 10.69
C THR A 105 9.26 -1.65 11.40
N ALA A 106 9.09 -2.84 11.97
CA ALA A 106 10.16 -3.58 12.62
C ALA A 106 11.26 -3.98 11.60
N CYS A 107 10.87 -4.52 10.43
CA CYS A 107 11.81 -4.86 9.36
C CYS A 107 12.57 -3.63 8.87
N TYR A 108 11.87 -2.49 8.72
CA TYR A 108 12.52 -1.23 8.33
C TYR A 108 13.55 -0.77 9.38
N ALA A 109 13.18 -0.79 10.66
CA ALA A 109 14.08 -0.43 11.74
C ALA A 109 15.32 -1.34 11.78
N ILE A 110 15.14 -2.65 11.66
CA ILE A 110 16.25 -3.62 11.61
C ILE A 110 17.17 -3.31 10.43
N CYS A 111 16.63 -3.12 9.21
CA CYS A 111 17.45 -2.81 8.04
C CYS A 111 18.16 -1.46 8.17
N TYR A 112 17.50 -0.46 8.77
CA TYR A 112 18.08 0.85 8.98
C TYR A 112 19.29 0.78 9.93
N PHE A 113 19.17 0.09 11.05
CA PHE A 113 20.28 -0.04 12.02
C PHE A 113 21.38 -0.97 11.52
N ALA A 114 21.03 -2.09 10.87
CA ALA A 114 22.02 -3.07 10.39
C ALA A 114 22.90 -2.55 9.26
N PHE A 115 22.37 -1.69 8.40
CA PHE A 115 23.09 -1.18 7.23
C PHE A 115 23.34 0.34 7.29
N ARG A 116 23.44 0.88 8.50
CA ARG A 116 23.60 2.33 8.71
C ARG A 116 24.85 2.90 8.03
N ASP A 117 25.93 2.12 8.01
CA ASP A 117 27.23 2.56 7.50
C ASP A 117 27.37 2.42 5.97
N MET A 118 26.42 1.72 5.31
CA MET A 118 26.45 1.57 3.86
C MET A 118 25.78 2.77 3.19
N THR A 119 26.57 3.60 2.52
CA THR A 119 26.11 4.76 1.76
C THR A 119 26.17 4.52 0.25
N GLY A 120 25.50 5.36 -0.54
CA GLY A 120 25.46 5.28 -2.00
C GLY A 120 24.45 4.29 -2.57
N LEU A 121 24.46 4.16 -3.91
CA LEU A 121 23.48 3.32 -4.65
C LEU A 121 23.56 1.85 -4.25
N ALA A 122 24.74 1.30 -4.04
CA ALA A 122 24.90 -0.08 -3.59
C ALA A 122 24.25 -0.33 -2.24
N GLY A 123 24.42 0.59 -1.28
CA GLY A 123 23.75 0.51 0.03
C GLY A 123 22.22 0.56 -0.07
N MET A 124 21.70 1.35 -1.00
CA MET A 124 20.26 1.41 -1.25
C MET A 124 19.70 0.08 -1.77
N PHE A 125 20.36 -0.56 -2.75
CA PHE A 125 19.97 -1.86 -3.27
C PHE A 125 20.03 -2.96 -2.21
N VAL A 126 21.12 -3.01 -1.42
CA VAL A 126 21.28 -4.00 -0.35
C VAL A 126 20.20 -3.85 0.72
N ARG A 127 19.92 -2.62 1.18
CA ARG A 127 18.85 -2.35 2.15
C ARG A 127 17.48 -2.76 1.62
N SER A 128 17.17 -2.43 0.35
CA SER A 128 15.89 -2.78 -0.27
C SER A 128 15.74 -4.30 -0.42
N ALA A 129 16.78 -4.99 -0.87
CA ALA A 129 16.78 -6.45 -0.99
C ALA A 129 16.63 -7.13 0.38
N ALA A 130 17.38 -6.67 1.39
CA ALA A 130 17.28 -7.19 2.75
C ALA A 130 15.89 -6.96 3.34
N PHE A 131 15.31 -5.77 3.15
CA PHE A 131 13.94 -5.47 3.59
C PHE A 131 12.92 -6.40 2.93
N ILE A 132 12.98 -6.58 1.61
CA ILE A 132 12.06 -7.46 0.88
C ILE A 132 12.17 -8.89 1.38
N LEU A 133 13.37 -9.42 1.56
CA LEU A 133 13.60 -10.78 2.06
C LEU A 133 13.07 -10.96 3.49
N LEU A 134 13.41 -10.03 4.38
CA LEU A 134 13.02 -10.09 5.78
C LEU A 134 11.50 -9.95 5.94
N TYR A 135 10.90 -9.00 5.25
CA TYR A 135 9.46 -8.77 5.27
C TYR A 135 8.69 -9.95 4.68
N SER A 136 9.11 -10.47 3.52
CA SER A 136 8.46 -11.62 2.87
C SER A 136 8.52 -12.86 3.74
N THR A 137 9.67 -13.14 4.35
CA THR A 137 9.84 -14.27 5.29
C THR A 137 8.95 -14.11 6.51
N GLY A 138 8.93 -12.90 7.11
CA GLY A 138 8.08 -12.60 8.26
C GLY A 138 6.59 -12.70 7.95
N ALA A 139 6.15 -12.20 6.79
CA ALA A 139 4.75 -12.26 6.35
C ALA A 139 4.27 -13.70 6.13
N VAL A 140 5.12 -14.56 5.55
CA VAL A 140 4.84 -15.99 5.37
C VAL A 140 4.80 -16.71 6.72
N TYR A 141 5.77 -16.45 7.61
CA TYR A 141 5.85 -17.09 8.92
C TYR A 141 4.66 -16.75 9.81
N MET A 142 4.25 -15.48 9.85
CA MET A 142 3.11 -15.01 10.63
C MET A 142 1.76 -15.32 9.99
N LYS A 143 1.73 -15.93 8.79
CA LYS A 143 0.50 -16.23 8.02
C LYS A 143 -0.42 -15.02 7.90
N LEU A 144 0.16 -13.84 7.68
CA LEU A 144 -0.56 -12.56 7.65
C LEU A 144 -1.56 -12.46 6.49
N SER A 145 -1.37 -13.25 5.44
CA SER A 145 -2.34 -13.35 4.35
C SER A 145 -2.76 -14.81 4.13
N PRO A 146 -4.05 -15.14 4.27
CA PRO A 146 -4.58 -16.46 3.98
C PRO A 146 -4.38 -16.85 2.50
N ASP A 147 -4.26 -15.87 1.61
CA ASP A 147 -4.12 -16.08 0.17
C ASP A 147 -2.71 -16.47 -0.28
N ILE A 148 -1.70 -16.29 0.57
CA ILE A 148 -0.30 -16.68 0.24
C ILE A 148 -0.17 -18.21 0.12
N GLN A 149 -0.88 -18.99 0.93
CA GLN A 149 -0.78 -20.45 0.91
C GLN A 149 -1.22 -21.07 -0.43
N PRO A 150 -2.39 -20.72 -1.02
CA PRO A 150 -2.78 -21.23 -2.33
C PRO A 150 -1.86 -20.78 -3.46
N VAL A 151 -1.29 -19.57 -3.39
CA VAL A 151 -0.33 -19.07 -4.37
C VAL A 151 0.99 -19.87 -4.31
N LEU A 152 1.54 -20.08 -3.12
CA LEU A 152 2.75 -20.91 -2.93
C LEU A 152 2.55 -22.34 -3.40
N GLN A 153 1.39 -22.93 -3.11
CA GLN A 153 1.05 -24.27 -3.60
C GLN A 153 0.92 -24.32 -5.12
N SER A 154 0.35 -23.28 -5.74
CA SER A 154 0.24 -23.17 -7.20
C SER A 154 1.62 -23.05 -7.87
N ILE A 155 2.51 -22.27 -7.31
CA ILE A 155 3.89 -22.12 -7.78
C ILE A 155 4.63 -23.46 -7.63
N ARG A 156 4.54 -24.10 -6.46
CA ARG A 156 5.17 -25.40 -6.20
C ARG A 156 4.67 -26.47 -7.17
N ARG A 157 3.35 -26.52 -7.45
CA ARG A 157 2.76 -27.46 -8.43
C ARG A 157 3.26 -27.21 -9.85
N ARG A 158 3.46 -25.96 -10.26
CA ARG A 158 3.99 -25.62 -11.57
C ARG A 158 5.45 -26.05 -11.73
N PHE A 159 6.28 -25.87 -10.71
CA PHE A 159 7.67 -26.32 -10.72
C PHE A 159 7.77 -27.86 -10.76
N VAL A 160 7.04 -28.54 -9.92
CA VAL A 160 7.02 -30.03 -9.88
C VAL A 160 6.52 -30.62 -11.20
N ARG A 161 5.50 -29.99 -11.84
CA ARG A 161 4.98 -30.45 -13.13
C ARG A 161 5.98 -30.25 -14.29
N LYS A 162 6.84 -29.22 -14.20
CA LYS A 162 7.84 -28.96 -15.23
C LYS A 162 8.95 -30.02 -15.24
N ASP A 163 9.32 -30.49 -14.06
CA ASP A 163 10.33 -31.56 -13.91
C ASP A 163 9.81 -32.93 -14.40
N SER A 164 8.50 -33.21 -14.24
CA SER A 164 7.90 -34.46 -14.73
C SER A 164 7.71 -34.52 -16.24
N VAL A 165 7.58 -33.38 -16.92
CA VAL A 165 7.44 -33.31 -18.40
C VAL A 165 8.82 -33.26 -19.09
N GLY A 166 9.86 -32.82 -18.39
CA GLY A 166 11.23 -32.82 -18.90
C GLY A 166 11.90 -34.21 -18.95
N GLY A 167 11.34 -35.19 -18.21
CA GLY A 167 11.86 -36.56 -18.13
C GLY A 167 11.40 -37.54 -19.22
N ILE A 168 10.48 -37.14 -20.12
CA ILE A 168 9.87 -38.05 -21.12
C ILE A 168 10.43 -37.80 -22.54
N LYS A 169 11.55 -37.16 -22.70
CA LYS A 169 12.22 -37.02 -24.01
C LYS A 169 13.67 -37.47 -23.96
N ARG A 170 13.88 -38.76 -23.73
CA ARG A 170 15.10 -39.49 -24.12
C ARG A 170 14.78 -40.99 -24.10
N ASP A 171 14.20 -41.46 -25.16
CA ASP A 171 14.40 -42.83 -25.71
C ASP A 171 14.11 -42.77 -27.19
#